data_a117c735190f5b425aad09410f21c2bb
#
_entry.id   a117c735190f5b425aad09410f21c2bb
#
_cell.length_a   1.000
_cell.length_b   1.000
_cell.length_c   1.000
_cell.angle_alpha   90.00
_cell.angle_beta   90.00
_cell.angle_gamma   90.00
#
_symmetry.space_group_name_H-M   'P 1'
#
loop_
_entity.id
_entity.type
_entity.pdbx_description
1 polymer ?
#
loop_
_entity_poly.entity_id
_entity_poly.type
_entity_poly.pdbx_seq_one_letter_code
_entity_poly.pdbx_strand_id
1 'polypeptide(L)'
;MPKAKKIVASSTIDFYTINTSSVLPLPMIEGGISAGFPSPAQDYIDLKIDLNKELIANPASTFYGRVKGTSMKDAGIEDGDILVIDKSLTPQDGDTAVCFIDGEFTLKYIQIEPDAVYLVPANSKFQPIKVTEDNNFCIWGVVTYSIKNHKGRKTKTNKKTNP
;
A
#
# COMPACT_ATOMS: atom_id res chain seq x y z
N MET A 1 23.66 8.17 0.27
CA MET A 1 22.25 8.41 -0.09
C MET A 1 21.53 8.92 1.14
N PRO A 2 20.82 10.04 1.07
CA PRO A 2 19.99 10.47 2.18
C PRO A 2 18.91 9.42 2.43
N LYS A 3 18.92 8.84 3.63
CA LYS A 3 17.88 7.89 4.06
C LYS A 3 16.56 8.66 4.20
N ALA A 4 15.45 8.04 3.77
CA ALA A 4 14.12 8.59 4.02
C ALA A 4 13.96 8.90 5.51
N LYS A 5 13.54 10.13 5.83
CA LYS A 5 13.41 10.57 7.22
C LYS A 5 12.06 10.08 7.76
N LYS A 6 12.09 9.31 8.86
CA LYS A 6 10.89 8.93 9.58
C LYS A 6 10.26 10.17 10.21
N ILE A 7 8.97 10.40 9.96
CA ILE A 7 8.23 11.58 10.44
C ILE A 7 7.42 11.22 11.68
N VAL A 8 6.66 10.12 11.61
CA VAL A 8 5.75 9.66 12.66
C VAL A 8 5.84 8.15 12.79
N ALA A 9 5.80 7.65 14.01
CA ALA A 9 5.60 6.25 14.33
C ALA A 9 4.22 6.07 14.96
N SER A 10 3.46 5.10 14.46
CA SER A 10 2.20 4.68 15.06
C SER A 10 2.18 3.18 15.31
N SER A 11 1.10 2.70 15.96
CA SER A 11 0.89 1.26 16.16
C SER A 11 0.67 0.49 14.85
N THR A 12 0.19 1.18 13.81
CA THR A 12 -0.25 0.57 12.54
C THR A 12 0.66 0.90 11.37
N ILE A 13 1.20 2.13 11.28
CA ILE A 13 1.99 2.60 10.14
C ILE A 13 3.11 3.51 10.64
N ASP A 14 4.32 3.31 10.14
CA ASP A 14 5.40 4.28 10.24
C ASP A 14 5.45 5.12 8.96
N PHE A 15 5.50 6.44 9.09
CA PHE A 15 5.51 7.36 7.96
C PHE A 15 6.92 7.91 7.69
N TYR A 16 7.23 8.07 6.40
CA TYR A 16 8.51 8.58 5.92
C TYR A 16 8.30 9.63 4.82
N THR A 17 9.18 10.62 4.79
CA THR A 17 9.27 11.52 3.62
C THR A 17 9.82 10.76 2.43
N ILE A 18 9.39 11.16 1.23
CA ILE A 18 9.99 10.67 -0.01
C ILE A 18 11.20 11.54 -0.39
N ASN A 19 12.12 10.94 -1.13
CA ASN A 19 13.19 11.67 -1.81
C ASN A 19 13.15 11.31 -3.30
N THR A 20 12.80 12.27 -4.12
CA THR A 20 12.71 12.13 -5.58
C THR A 20 13.91 12.71 -6.32
N SER A 21 14.96 13.16 -5.61
CA SER A 21 16.15 13.75 -6.22
C SER A 21 17.07 12.74 -6.91
N SER A 22 16.95 11.45 -6.57
CA SER A 22 17.71 10.40 -7.23
C SER A 22 16.95 9.88 -8.45
N VAL A 23 17.58 9.97 -9.63
CA VAL A 23 17.08 9.35 -10.86
C VAL A 23 17.76 8.00 -10.99
N LEU A 24 16.98 6.93 -10.98
CA LEU A 24 17.47 5.56 -11.15
C LEU A 24 16.67 4.88 -12.27
N PRO A 25 17.00 5.12 -13.55
CA PRO A 25 16.34 4.46 -14.66
C PRO A 25 16.74 2.97 -14.68
N LEU A 26 15.77 2.10 -14.58
CA LEU A 26 15.95 0.65 -14.64
C LEU A 26 15.40 0.10 -15.95
N PRO A 27 16.04 -0.93 -16.55
CA PRO A 27 15.49 -1.61 -17.70
C PRO A 27 14.12 -2.21 -17.40
N MET A 28 13.19 -2.06 -18.31
CA MET A 28 11.86 -2.66 -18.25
C MET A 28 11.68 -3.64 -19.39
N ILE A 29 11.16 -4.82 -19.12
CA ILE A 29 10.82 -5.82 -20.12
C ILE A 29 9.44 -5.48 -20.70
N GLU A 30 9.39 -5.06 -21.97
CA GLU A 30 8.11 -4.92 -22.67
C GLU A 30 7.59 -6.28 -23.13
N GLY A 31 6.28 -6.41 -23.23
CA GLY A 31 5.61 -7.64 -23.63
C GLY A 31 5.13 -8.50 -22.48
N GLY A 32 5.47 -8.13 -21.24
CA GLY A 32 5.01 -8.80 -20.04
C GLY A 32 5.73 -10.11 -19.73
N ILE A 33 5.64 -10.52 -18.49
CA ILE A 33 6.11 -11.82 -18.01
C ILE A 33 4.87 -12.67 -17.74
N SER A 34 4.74 -13.79 -18.44
CA SER A 34 3.65 -14.71 -18.18
C SER A 34 3.80 -15.35 -16.80
N ALA A 35 2.82 -15.14 -15.96
CA ALA A 35 2.82 -15.73 -14.62
C ALA A 35 2.31 -17.19 -14.60
N GLY A 36 1.83 -17.69 -15.71
CA GLY A 36 1.34 -19.05 -15.87
C GLY A 36 2.31 -19.95 -16.61
N PHE A 37 2.05 -20.20 -17.88
CA PHE A 37 2.91 -21.05 -18.70
C PHE A 37 4.14 -20.29 -19.24
N PRO A 38 5.29 -20.97 -19.38
CA PRO A 38 6.43 -20.38 -20.07
C PRO A 38 6.06 -19.90 -21.46
N SER A 39 6.45 -18.69 -21.83
CA SER A 39 6.32 -18.18 -23.21
C SER A 39 7.71 -18.09 -23.84
N PRO A 40 7.82 -18.17 -25.19
CA PRO A 40 9.09 -17.95 -25.87
C PRO A 40 9.68 -16.59 -25.48
N ALA A 41 11.00 -16.54 -25.31
CA ALA A 41 11.69 -15.28 -25.12
C ALA A 41 11.45 -14.40 -26.34
N GLN A 42 10.81 -13.25 -26.15
CA GLN A 42 10.67 -12.22 -27.18
C GLN A 42 11.83 -11.23 -27.08
N ASP A 43 12.13 -10.53 -28.16
CA ASP A 43 13.16 -9.51 -28.15
C ASP A 43 12.85 -8.44 -27.12
N TYR A 44 13.82 -8.17 -26.22
CA TYR A 44 13.66 -7.17 -25.19
C TYR A 44 13.90 -5.78 -25.78
N ILE A 45 12.92 -4.91 -25.66
CA ILE A 45 13.13 -3.48 -25.92
C ILE A 45 13.64 -2.85 -24.61
N ASP A 46 14.79 -2.21 -24.70
CA ASP A 46 15.51 -1.65 -23.55
C ASP A 46 14.88 -0.30 -23.13
N LEU A 47 13.60 -0.31 -22.75
CA LEU A 47 12.96 0.83 -22.13
C LEU A 47 13.46 0.99 -20.69
N LYS A 48 13.76 2.21 -20.33
CA LYS A 48 14.17 2.55 -18.96
C LYS A 48 13.02 3.25 -18.25
N ILE A 49 12.66 2.71 -17.09
CA ILE A 49 11.65 3.28 -16.22
C ILE A 49 12.30 3.90 -14.97
N ASP A 50 11.84 5.09 -14.61
CA ASP A 50 12.15 5.73 -13.34
C ASP A 50 10.96 5.54 -12.40
N LEU A 51 11.11 4.68 -11.40
CA LEU A 51 10.04 4.36 -10.47
C LEU A 51 9.55 5.58 -9.68
N ASN A 52 10.40 6.58 -9.44
CA ASN A 52 9.93 7.81 -8.79
C ASN A 52 8.89 8.52 -9.65
N LYS A 53 9.10 8.58 -10.96
CA LYS A 53 8.16 9.21 -11.89
C LYS A 53 6.91 8.38 -12.11
N GLU A 54 7.07 7.04 -12.13
CA GLU A 54 5.97 6.12 -12.35
C GLU A 54 5.00 6.05 -11.17
N LEU A 55 5.53 5.97 -9.95
CA LEU A 55 4.73 5.73 -8.76
C LEU A 55 4.29 7.01 -8.04
N ILE A 56 4.93 8.15 -8.31
CA ILE A 56 4.74 9.39 -7.56
C ILE A 56 4.25 10.49 -8.48
N ALA A 57 2.92 10.64 -8.59
CA ALA A 57 2.31 11.68 -9.41
C ALA A 57 2.46 13.06 -8.77
N ASN A 58 2.34 13.16 -7.45
CA ASN A 58 2.33 14.41 -6.69
C ASN A 58 3.42 14.40 -5.60
N PRO A 59 4.69 14.69 -5.92
CA PRO A 59 5.80 14.57 -4.95
C PRO A 59 5.61 15.38 -3.67
N ALA A 60 4.99 16.56 -3.76
CA ALA A 60 4.80 17.46 -2.61
C ALA A 60 3.79 16.92 -1.58
N SER A 61 2.90 16.02 -1.98
CA SER A 61 1.83 15.45 -1.15
C SER A 61 1.95 13.94 -0.93
N THR A 62 3.00 13.31 -1.46
CA THR A 62 3.20 11.87 -1.36
C THR A 62 4.16 11.51 -0.23
N PHE A 63 3.82 10.45 0.48
CA PHE A 63 4.59 9.90 1.59
C PHE A 63 4.72 8.38 1.45
N TYR A 64 5.75 7.81 2.06
CA TYR A 64 5.83 6.36 2.25
C TYR A 64 5.30 5.97 3.62
N GLY A 65 4.56 4.88 3.69
CA GLY A 65 4.15 4.21 4.91
C GLY A 65 4.71 2.79 4.97
N ARG A 66 5.14 2.34 6.14
CA ARG A 66 5.44 0.93 6.38
C ARG A 66 4.35 0.32 7.23
N VAL A 67 3.71 -0.71 6.69
CA VAL A 67 2.57 -1.38 7.33
C VAL A 67 3.04 -2.16 8.55
N LYS A 68 2.25 -2.11 9.61
CA LYS A 68 2.33 -2.98 10.79
C LYS A 68 0.98 -3.65 10.99
N GLY A 69 1.00 -4.97 11.19
CA GLY A 69 -0.21 -5.74 11.44
C GLY A 69 -0.84 -6.35 10.18
N THR A 70 -2.05 -6.86 10.34
CA THR A 70 -2.65 -7.79 9.38
C THR A 70 -4.08 -7.42 8.96
N SER A 71 -4.57 -6.23 9.30
CA SER A 71 -5.98 -5.86 9.05
C SER A 71 -6.37 -5.80 7.57
N MET A 72 -5.40 -5.75 6.67
CA MET A 72 -5.57 -5.65 5.21
C MET A 72 -4.92 -6.82 4.45
N LYS A 73 -4.68 -7.96 5.11
CA LYS A 73 -3.98 -9.12 4.51
C LYS A 73 -4.73 -9.72 3.32
N ASP A 74 -6.06 -9.74 3.35
CA ASP A 74 -6.89 -10.30 2.27
C ASP A 74 -6.97 -9.34 1.06
N ALA A 75 -6.53 -8.08 1.21
CA ALA A 75 -6.24 -7.14 0.14
C ALA A 75 -4.81 -7.28 -0.42
N GLY A 76 -4.05 -8.26 0.06
CA GLY A 76 -2.66 -8.45 -0.32
C GLY A 76 -1.69 -7.46 0.33
N ILE A 77 -2.12 -6.68 1.32
CA ILE A 77 -1.27 -5.74 2.08
C ILE A 77 -0.92 -6.37 3.42
N GLU A 78 0.35 -6.62 3.64
CA GLU A 78 0.86 -7.36 4.79
C GLU A 78 1.87 -6.56 5.61
N ASP A 79 2.13 -7.06 6.80
CA ASP A 79 3.14 -6.49 7.69
C ASP A 79 4.49 -6.32 7.00
N GLY A 80 5.09 -5.13 7.10
CA GLY A 80 6.36 -4.77 6.47
C GLY A 80 6.26 -4.23 5.05
N ASP A 81 5.11 -4.32 4.38
CA ASP A 81 4.91 -3.73 3.05
C ASP A 81 5.10 -2.21 3.08
N ILE A 82 5.57 -1.64 1.98
CA ILE A 82 5.70 -0.19 1.82
C ILE A 82 4.51 0.32 1.02
N LEU A 83 3.85 1.35 1.53
CA LEU A 83 2.77 2.05 0.86
C LEU A 83 3.26 3.35 0.25
N VAL A 84 2.77 3.68 -0.94
CA VAL A 84 2.83 5.03 -1.52
C VAL A 84 1.49 5.68 -1.22
N ILE A 85 1.50 6.80 -0.51
CA ILE A 85 0.31 7.47 0.03
C ILE A 85 0.28 8.89 -0.48
N ASP A 86 -0.78 9.26 -1.19
CA ASP A 86 -0.97 10.61 -1.72
C ASP A 86 -2.07 11.32 -0.94
N LYS A 87 -1.71 12.44 -0.31
CA LYS A 87 -2.63 13.27 0.48
C LYS A 87 -3.46 14.24 -0.35
N SER A 88 -3.09 14.46 -1.62
CA SER A 88 -3.81 15.38 -2.51
C SER A 88 -5.04 14.77 -3.18
N LEU A 89 -5.15 13.44 -3.16
CA LEU A 89 -6.25 12.75 -3.79
C LEU A 89 -7.53 12.84 -2.93
N THR A 90 -8.65 13.05 -3.61
CA THR A 90 -9.96 12.95 -2.98
C THR A 90 -10.35 11.47 -2.88
N PRO A 91 -10.58 10.94 -1.68
CA PRO A 91 -10.96 9.54 -1.49
C PRO A 91 -12.29 9.22 -2.15
N GLN A 92 -12.37 8.05 -2.78
CA GLN A 92 -13.57 7.51 -3.40
C GLN A 92 -13.99 6.22 -2.71
N ASP A 93 -15.23 5.81 -2.95
CA ASP A 93 -15.74 4.53 -2.44
C ASP A 93 -14.89 3.37 -2.96
N GLY A 94 -14.48 2.48 -2.06
CA GLY A 94 -13.60 1.35 -2.34
C GLY A 94 -12.10 1.66 -2.29
N ASP A 95 -11.67 2.91 -2.15
CA ASP A 95 -10.26 3.24 -2.01
C ASP A 95 -9.65 2.64 -0.75
N THR A 96 -8.39 2.22 -0.86
CA THR A 96 -7.57 1.94 0.32
C THR A 96 -6.98 3.26 0.83
N ALA A 97 -7.23 3.57 2.07
CA ALA A 97 -6.77 4.83 2.65
C ALA A 97 -6.16 4.67 4.04
N VAL A 98 -5.24 5.57 4.32
CA VAL A 98 -4.76 5.81 5.67
C VAL A 98 -5.69 6.79 6.33
N CYS A 99 -6.31 6.38 7.41
CA CYS A 99 -7.26 7.17 8.19
C CYS A 99 -6.69 7.46 9.57
N PHE A 100 -7.05 8.63 10.09
CA PHE A 100 -6.86 8.96 11.49
C PHE A 100 -8.22 8.94 12.15
N ILE A 101 -8.37 8.17 13.22
CA ILE A 101 -9.61 8.07 13.99
C ILE A 101 -9.28 7.98 15.48
N ASP A 102 -9.85 8.88 16.27
CA ASP A 102 -9.74 8.91 17.74
C ASP A 102 -8.30 8.81 18.28
N GLY A 103 -7.37 9.47 17.62
CA GLY A 103 -5.96 9.53 18.04
C GLY A 103 -5.06 8.47 17.38
N GLU A 104 -5.59 7.57 16.57
CA GLU A 104 -4.83 6.47 15.97
C GLU A 104 -4.90 6.47 14.43
N PHE A 105 -3.79 6.06 13.81
CA PHE A 105 -3.76 5.79 12.38
C PHE A 105 -4.19 4.35 12.10
N THR A 106 -4.98 4.18 11.05
CA THR A 106 -5.40 2.85 10.57
C THR A 106 -5.42 2.79 9.05
N LEU A 107 -5.21 1.61 8.50
CA LEU A 107 -5.31 1.33 7.06
C LEU A 107 -6.57 0.51 6.81
N LYS A 108 -7.48 1.01 5.97
CA LYS A 108 -8.76 0.38 5.68
C LYS A 108 -9.22 0.69 4.26
N TYR A 109 -10.16 -0.09 3.75
CA TYR A 109 -11.01 0.37 2.66
C TYR A 109 -11.97 1.43 3.18
N ILE A 110 -12.23 2.43 2.36
CA ILE A 110 -13.29 3.42 2.60
C ILE A 110 -14.54 2.94 1.90
N GLN A 111 -15.60 2.77 2.63
CA GLN A 111 -16.93 2.54 2.08
C GLN A 111 -17.77 3.79 2.34
N ILE A 112 -18.23 4.42 1.26
CA ILE A 112 -19.02 5.67 1.31
C ILE A 112 -20.47 5.32 1.00
N GLU A 113 -21.34 5.51 1.97
CA GLU A 113 -22.79 5.40 1.84
C GLU A 113 -23.43 6.79 1.89
N PRO A 114 -24.71 6.96 1.47
CA PRO A 114 -25.35 8.27 1.48
C PRO A 114 -25.32 8.99 2.83
N ASP A 115 -25.44 8.22 3.92
CA ASP A 115 -25.56 8.76 5.29
C ASP A 115 -24.43 8.31 6.22
N ALA A 116 -23.42 7.62 5.71
CA ALA A 116 -22.37 7.06 6.55
C ALA A 116 -21.08 6.76 5.80
N VAL A 117 -19.96 6.79 6.53
CA VAL A 117 -18.68 6.29 6.09
C VAL A 117 -18.27 5.11 6.98
N TYR A 118 -17.81 4.04 6.36
CA TYR A 118 -17.29 2.88 7.07
C TYR A 118 -15.83 2.65 6.70
N LEU A 119 -15.06 2.28 7.71
CA LEU A 119 -13.67 1.84 7.56
C LEU A 119 -13.68 0.31 7.59
N VAL A 120 -13.49 -0.30 6.42
CA VAL A 120 -13.66 -1.73 6.22
C VAL A 120 -12.31 -2.44 6.17
N PRO A 121 -12.02 -3.37 7.10
CA PRO A 121 -10.79 -4.18 7.04
C PRO A 121 -10.90 -5.24 5.94
N ALA A 122 -9.75 -5.61 5.37
CA ALA A 122 -9.63 -6.79 4.50
C ALA A 122 -9.05 -7.96 5.30
N ASN A 123 -9.74 -8.33 6.36
CA ASN A 123 -9.42 -9.48 7.21
C ASN A 123 -10.63 -9.77 8.11
N SER A 124 -11.19 -10.96 7.99
CA SER A 124 -12.39 -11.39 8.72
C SER A 124 -12.28 -11.39 10.25
N LYS A 125 -11.05 -11.28 10.77
CA LYS A 125 -10.81 -11.16 12.22
C LYS A 125 -11.11 -9.78 12.79
N PHE A 126 -11.32 -8.78 11.93
CA PHE A 126 -11.58 -7.39 12.30
C PHE A 126 -12.96 -6.99 11.82
N GLN A 127 -13.63 -6.13 12.59
CA GLN A 127 -14.94 -5.61 12.24
C GLN A 127 -14.83 -4.26 11.53
N PRO A 128 -15.75 -3.93 10.61
CA PRO A 128 -15.87 -2.58 10.07
C PRO A 128 -16.16 -1.57 11.19
N ILE A 129 -15.62 -0.37 11.03
CA ILE A 129 -15.85 0.76 11.93
C ILE A 129 -16.76 1.75 11.22
N LYS A 130 -17.95 2.00 11.77
CA LYS A 130 -18.80 3.10 11.33
C LYS A 130 -18.26 4.41 11.89
N VAL A 131 -17.96 5.35 11.03
CA VAL A 131 -17.58 6.71 11.45
C VAL A 131 -18.84 7.47 11.86
N THR A 132 -18.80 8.09 13.03
CA THR A 132 -19.90 8.88 13.59
C THR A 132 -19.42 10.30 13.84
N GLU A 133 -20.35 11.22 14.15
CA GLU A 133 -20.05 12.61 14.51
C GLU A 133 -19.20 12.74 15.79
N ASP A 134 -19.24 11.73 16.66
CA ASP A 134 -18.44 11.71 17.89
C ASP A 134 -16.98 11.33 17.66
N ASN A 135 -16.64 10.79 16.47
CA ASN A 135 -15.27 10.42 16.15
C ASN A 135 -14.46 11.63 15.70
N ASN A 136 -13.24 11.77 16.24
CA ASN A 136 -12.22 12.62 15.66
C ASN A 136 -11.62 11.91 14.45
N PHE A 137 -12.17 12.15 13.27
CA PHE A 137 -11.87 11.40 12.05
C PHE A 137 -11.39 12.29 10.92
N CYS A 138 -10.34 11.84 10.23
CA CYS A 138 -10.01 12.33 8.91
C CYS A 138 -9.36 11.23 8.04
N ILE A 139 -9.53 11.32 6.73
CA ILE A 139 -8.76 10.54 5.78
C ILE A 139 -7.44 11.27 5.56
N TRP A 140 -6.34 10.65 5.98
CA TRP A 140 -5.02 11.27 5.94
C TRP A 140 -4.41 11.21 4.54
N GLY A 141 -4.66 10.15 3.77
CA GLY A 141 -4.24 10.02 2.39
C GLY A 141 -4.70 8.72 1.75
N VAL A 142 -4.77 8.73 0.42
CA VAL A 142 -5.15 7.57 -0.39
C VAL A 142 -3.90 6.76 -0.73
N VAL A 143 -3.98 5.45 -0.60
CA VAL A 143 -2.90 4.53 -0.98
C VAL A 143 -2.99 4.29 -2.48
N THR A 144 -1.95 4.66 -3.21
CA THR A 144 -1.87 4.48 -4.67
C THR A 144 -1.17 3.20 -5.06
N TYR A 145 -0.16 2.80 -4.29
CA TYR A 145 0.61 1.56 -4.52
C TYR A 145 1.00 0.90 -3.21
N SER A 146 1.18 -0.42 -3.25
CA SER A 146 1.85 -1.19 -2.21
C SER A 146 3.05 -1.93 -2.82
N ILE A 147 4.19 -1.84 -2.15
CA ILE A 147 5.44 -2.46 -2.58
C ILE A 147 5.77 -3.57 -1.60
N LYS A 148 5.84 -4.78 -2.11
CA LYS A 148 6.00 -6.01 -1.35
C LYS A 148 7.38 -6.63 -1.56
N ASN A 149 8.06 -6.98 -0.46
CA ASN A 149 9.29 -7.75 -0.54
C ASN A 149 8.97 -9.25 -0.57
N HIS A 150 9.33 -9.91 -1.65
CA HIS A 150 9.12 -11.36 -1.83
C HIS A 150 10.34 -12.22 -1.43
N LYS A 151 11.49 -11.61 -1.20
CA LYS A 151 12.69 -12.35 -0.80
C LYS A 151 12.56 -12.87 0.63
N GLY A 152 12.81 -14.16 0.82
CA GLY A 152 12.81 -14.78 2.15
C GLY A 152 11.43 -15.08 2.74
N ARG A 153 10.35 -14.90 1.99
CA ARG A 153 9.03 -15.39 2.42
C ARG A 153 9.03 -16.93 2.42
N LYS A 154 8.90 -17.51 3.61
CA LYS A 154 8.64 -18.96 3.74
C LYS A 154 7.24 -19.24 3.19
N THR A 155 7.14 -19.94 2.07
CA THR A 155 5.88 -20.57 1.67
C THR A 155 5.44 -21.47 2.81
N LYS A 156 4.27 -21.21 3.40
CA LYS A 156 3.62 -22.16 4.29
C LYS A 156 3.20 -23.35 3.42
N THR A 157 4.09 -24.30 3.24
CA THR A 157 3.72 -25.61 2.72
C THR A 157 2.74 -26.21 3.73
N ASN A 158 1.48 -26.32 3.35
CA ASN A 158 0.53 -27.17 4.06
C ASN A 158 1.11 -28.58 4.07
N LYS A 159 1.80 -28.96 5.13
CA LYS A 159 1.97 -30.39 5.43
C LYS A 159 0.57 -30.91 5.72
N LYS A 160 -0.09 -31.47 4.71
CA LYS A 160 -1.12 -32.47 4.95
C LYS A 160 -0.41 -33.62 5.63
N THR A 161 -0.53 -33.70 6.94
CA THR A 161 -0.34 -34.95 7.68
C THR A 161 -1.47 -35.86 7.22
N ASN A 162 -1.16 -36.81 6.35
CA ASN A 162 -2.01 -37.95 6.16
C ASN A 162 -1.93 -38.83 7.42
N PRO A 163 -3.07 -39.38 7.87
CA PRO A 163 -3.15 -40.26 9.02
C PRO A 163 -2.40 -41.58 8.78
#